data_1846c08230561cbc4fea00f361e6c8ae
#
_entry.id   1846c08230561cbc4fea00f361e6c8ae
#
_cell.length_a   1.000
_cell.length_b   1.000
_cell.length_c   1.000
_cell.angle_alpha   90.00
_cell.angle_beta   90.00
_cell.angle_gamma   90.00
#
_symmetry.space_group_name_H-M   'P 1'
#
loop_
_entity.id
_entity.type
_entity.pdbx_description
1 polymer ?
#
loop_
_entity_poly.entity_id
_entity_poly.type
_entity_poly.pdbx_seq_one_letter_code
_entity_poly.pdbx_strand_id
1 'polypeptide(L)'
;NDQIRFELTIKALAPDIQIIAPWRDSRWTLQSREDEIEYCRHHGIHLPFSPDSSYSRDRNIWHISHEGLELEDPANEPNYKHLLVLGCTPEEAPDEGEYVTMTFEKGVPTSVNGKKMKVSDIIRELNRLGGKHGIGIIDIVENRVVGMKSRGVYETPGGTILYEAHQQLEELVLDRYTTAEKINVANKFAQVVYEGKW
;
A
#
# COMPACT_ATOMS: atom_id res chain seq x y z
N ASN A 1 -5.43 -8.83 9.26
CA ASN A 1 -3.97 -8.77 9.45
C ASN A 1 -3.53 -7.61 10.33
N ASP A 2 -4.11 -6.42 10.16
CA ASP A 2 -3.68 -5.22 10.87
C ASP A 2 -3.79 -5.36 12.38
N GLN A 3 -4.87 -5.93 12.87
CA GLN A 3 -5.02 -6.20 14.28
C GLN A 3 -3.89 -7.08 14.85
N ILE A 4 -3.47 -8.13 14.14
CA ILE A 4 -2.36 -8.99 14.55
C ILE A 4 -1.06 -8.19 14.62
N ARG A 5 -0.77 -7.39 13.59
CA ARG A 5 0.42 -6.54 13.56
C ARG A 5 0.45 -5.53 14.70
N PHE A 6 -0.66 -4.82 14.93
CA PHE A 6 -0.76 -3.88 16.04
C PHE A 6 -0.62 -4.58 17.40
N GLU A 7 -1.33 -5.67 17.61
CA GLU A 7 -1.29 -6.37 18.91
C GLU A 7 0.08 -6.97 19.20
N LEU A 8 0.72 -7.63 18.25
CA LEU A 8 2.06 -8.21 18.43
C LEU A 8 3.10 -7.12 18.69
N THR A 9 3.07 -6.03 17.94
CA THR A 9 3.99 -4.90 18.14
C THR A 9 3.79 -4.25 19.51
N ILE A 10 2.54 -3.98 19.91
CA ILE A 10 2.23 -3.40 21.23
C ILE A 10 2.67 -4.35 22.33
N LYS A 11 2.37 -5.65 22.22
CA LYS A 11 2.76 -6.64 23.23
C LYS A 11 4.28 -6.76 23.36
N ALA A 12 5.02 -6.60 22.27
CA ALA A 12 6.49 -6.64 22.31
C ALA A 12 7.11 -5.37 22.95
N LEU A 13 6.57 -4.20 22.66
CA LEU A 13 7.16 -2.91 23.06
C LEU A 13 6.56 -2.33 24.33
N ALA A 14 5.31 -2.64 24.65
CA ALA A 14 4.56 -2.13 25.80
C ALA A 14 3.58 -3.19 26.33
N PRO A 15 4.08 -4.29 26.94
CA PRO A 15 3.27 -5.46 27.31
C PRO A 15 2.16 -5.18 28.31
N ASP A 16 2.31 -4.13 29.12
CA ASP A 16 1.33 -3.75 30.16
C ASP A 16 0.12 -2.97 29.58
N ILE A 17 0.16 -2.54 28.32
CA ILE A 17 -0.95 -1.84 27.70
C ILE A 17 -2.08 -2.83 27.40
N GLN A 18 -3.29 -2.46 27.85
CA GLN A 18 -4.51 -3.20 27.50
C GLN A 18 -4.97 -2.82 26.09
N ILE A 19 -5.30 -3.85 25.30
CA ILE A 19 -5.80 -3.68 23.95
C ILE A 19 -7.33 -3.79 23.98
N ILE A 20 -8.00 -2.75 23.49
CA ILE A 20 -9.45 -2.71 23.36
C ILE A 20 -9.79 -2.96 21.90
N ALA A 21 -10.46 -4.08 21.61
CA ALA A 21 -10.94 -4.46 20.30
C ALA A 21 -12.47 -4.66 20.37
N PRO A 22 -13.27 -3.60 20.21
CA PRO A 22 -14.72 -3.64 20.44
C PRO A 22 -15.45 -4.70 19.61
N TRP A 23 -15.00 -4.95 18.38
CA TRP A 23 -15.56 -5.97 17.49
C TRP A 23 -15.40 -7.43 18.01
N ARG A 24 -14.60 -7.65 19.04
CA ARG A 24 -14.52 -8.95 19.75
C ARG A 24 -15.49 -9.08 20.93
N ASP A 25 -16.13 -8.00 21.31
CA ASP A 25 -17.11 -7.99 22.40
C ASP A 25 -18.44 -8.57 21.88
N SER A 26 -19.06 -9.46 22.65
CA SER A 26 -20.38 -10.04 22.29
C SER A 26 -21.50 -9.01 22.18
N ARG A 27 -21.31 -7.82 22.73
CA ARG A 27 -22.24 -6.67 22.62
C ARG A 27 -22.08 -5.89 21.32
N TRP A 28 -21.03 -6.17 20.53
CA TRP A 28 -20.81 -5.52 19.25
C TRP A 28 -21.78 -6.07 18.20
N THR A 29 -22.66 -5.23 17.70
CA THR A 29 -23.72 -5.61 16.77
C THR A 29 -23.45 -5.28 15.31
N LEU A 30 -22.40 -4.48 15.03
CA LEU A 30 -22.05 -4.11 13.67
C LEU A 30 -21.18 -5.20 13.05
N GLN A 31 -21.82 -6.10 12.27
CA GLN A 31 -21.18 -7.29 11.71
C GLN A 31 -20.77 -7.10 10.25
N SER A 32 -21.34 -6.09 9.58
CA SER A 32 -21.09 -5.78 8.18
C SER A 32 -20.87 -4.29 7.98
N ARG A 33 -20.36 -3.94 6.81
CA ARG A 33 -20.23 -2.54 6.40
C ARG A 33 -21.57 -1.85 6.27
N GLU A 34 -22.59 -2.58 5.85
CA GLU A 34 -23.97 -2.12 5.76
C GLU A 34 -24.50 -1.73 7.15
N ASP A 35 -24.25 -2.56 8.16
CA ASP A 35 -24.63 -2.25 9.55
C ASP A 35 -23.94 -0.96 10.03
N GLU A 36 -22.66 -0.78 9.70
CA GLU A 36 -21.90 0.41 10.06
C GLU A 36 -22.44 1.67 9.38
N ILE A 37 -22.78 1.58 8.10
CA ILE A 37 -23.38 2.69 7.34
C ILE A 37 -24.75 3.06 7.92
N GLU A 38 -25.60 2.07 8.21
CA GLU A 38 -26.91 2.29 8.81
C GLU A 38 -26.80 2.91 10.22
N TYR A 39 -25.85 2.43 11.01
CA TYR A 39 -25.52 3.03 12.31
C TYR A 39 -25.14 4.51 12.17
N CYS A 40 -24.25 4.83 11.24
CA CYS A 40 -23.84 6.21 10.96
C CYS A 40 -25.03 7.06 10.55
N ARG A 41 -25.91 6.56 9.66
CA ARG A 41 -27.12 7.23 9.23
C ARG A 41 -28.07 7.51 10.41
N HIS A 42 -28.29 6.51 11.25
CA HIS A 42 -29.18 6.63 12.40
C HIS A 42 -28.67 7.66 13.44
N HIS A 43 -27.35 7.74 13.60
CA HIS A 43 -26.71 8.67 14.54
C HIS A 43 -26.29 10.01 13.95
N GLY A 44 -26.68 10.32 12.71
CA GLY A 44 -26.38 11.59 12.05
C GLY A 44 -24.89 11.79 11.76
N ILE A 45 -24.12 10.71 11.68
CA ILE A 45 -22.70 10.75 11.32
C ILE A 45 -22.59 10.83 9.79
N HIS A 46 -22.00 11.92 9.31
CA HIS A 46 -21.81 12.11 7.87
C HIS A 46 -20.65 11.26 7.33
N LEU A 47 -20.95 10.43 6.35
CA LEU A 47 -19.94 9.65 5.63
C LEU A 47 -19.57 10.37 4.32
N PRO A 48 -18.27 10.48 3.99
CA PRO A 48 -17.81 11.17 2.78
C PRO A 48 -17.93 10.32 1.49
N PHE A 49 -18.62 9.18 1.54
CA PHE A 49 -18.77 8.23 0.42
C PHE A 49 -20.19 7.66 0.39
N SER A 50 -20.61 7.18 -0.78
CA SER A 50 -21.87 6.45 -0.94
C SER A 50 -21.67 4.94 -0.79
N PRO A 51 -22.71 4.18 -0.36
CA PRO A 51 -22.64 2.72 -0.25
C PRO A 51 -22.22 2.01 -1.55
N ASP A 52 -22.70 2.53 -2.69
CA ASP A 52 -22.54 1.89 -4.01
C ASP A 52 -21.17 2.07 -4.66
N SER A 53 -20.29 2.90 -4.07
CA SER A 53 -18.96 3.20 -4.65
C SER A 53 -17.81 2.99 -3.68
N SER A 54 -18.03 2.23 -2.62
CA SER A 54 -17.07 2.22 -1.51
C SER A 54 -16.20 0.97 -1.48
N TYR A 55 -15.13 0.97 -2.29
CA TYR A 55 -13.98 0.11 -1.98
C TYR A 55 -13.48 0.37 -0.57
N SER A 56 -13.02 -0.68 0.11
CA SER A 56 -12.19 -0.49 1.30
C SER A 56 -10.83 0.02 0.86
N ARG A 57 -10.43 1.18 1.38
CA ARG A 57 -9.19 1.85 0.96
C ARG A 57 -8.37 2.27 2.16
N ASP A 58 -7.11 1.83 2.16
CA ASP A 58 -6.09 2.32 3.09
C ASP A 58 -5.03 3.10 2.34
N ARG A 59 -4.82 4.36 2.75
CA ARG A 59 -3.92 5.29 2.06
C ARG A 59 -2.86 5.84 2.98
N ASN A 60 -1.63 5.85 2.48
CA ASN A 60 -0.52 6.59 3.08
C ASN A 60 0.29 7.30 1.97
N ILE A 61 1.45 7.87 2.33
CA ILE A 61 2.31 8.57 1.35
C ILE A 61 2.90 7.63 0.29
N TRP A 62 3.04 6.33 0.62
CA TRP A 62 3.69 5.34 -0.21
C TRP A 62 2.73 4.69 -1.21
N HIS A 63 1.52 4.34 -0.74
CA HIS A 63 0.56 3.60 -1.56
C HIS A 63 -0.89 3.83 -1.14
N ILE A 64 -1.79 3.32 -1.96
CA ILE A 64 -3.20 3.10 -1.61
C ILE A 64 -3.58 1.67 -1.96
N SER A 65 -4.29 1.00 -1.06
CA SER A 65 -4.92 -0.30 -1.31
C SER A 65 -6.40 -0.13 -1.65
N HIS A 66 -6.90 -1.04 -2.47
CA HIS A 66 -8.32 -1.17 -2.81
C HIS A 66 -8.75 -2.61 -2.61
N GLU A 67 -9.79 -2.82 -1.79
CA GLU A 67 -10.39 -4.13 -1.52
C GLU A 67 -11.92 -4.00 -1.56
N GLY A 68 -12.62 -5.13 -1.73
CA GLY A 68 -14.08 -5.18 -1.72
C GLY A 68 -14.74 -5.09 -3.09
N LEU A 69 -16.07 -5.02 -3.11
CA LEU A 69 -16.90 -4.99 -4.33
C LEU A 69 -16.56 -6.16 -5.28
N GLU A 70 -16.36 -5.89 -6.58
CA GLU A 70 -16.04 -6.93 -7.58
C GLU A 70 -14.73 -7.67 -7.28
N LEU A 71 -13.83 -7.11 -6.48
CA LEU A 71 -12.56 -7.76 -6.10
C LEU A 71 -12.76 -8.96 -5.15
N GLU A 72 -13.91 -9.07 -4.50
CA GLU A 72 -14.23 -10.21 -3.62
C GLU A 72 -14.27 -11.54 -4.38
N ASP A 73 -14.66 -11.52 -5.66
CA ASP A 73 -14.59 -12.67 -6.53
C ASP A 73 -13.39 -12.56 -7.48
N PRO A 74 -12.39 -13.47 -7.35
CA PRO A 74 -11.20 -13.45 -8.22
C PRO A 74 -11.49 -13.64 -9.71
N ALA A 75 -12.69 -14.12 -10.07
CA ALA A 75 -13.12 -14.28 -11.46
C ALA A 75 -13.52 -12.95 -12.12
N ASN A 76 -13.79 -11.92 -11.34
CA ASN A 76 -14.19 -10.63 -11.86
C ASN A 76 -12.99 -9.80 -12.33
N GLU A 77 -13.16 -9.07 -13.42
CA GLU A 77 -12.20 -8.07 -13.86
C GLU A 77 -12.32 -6.81 -12.98
N PRO A 78 -11.18 -6.24 -12.49
CA PRO A 78 -11.21 -4.98 -11.74
C PRO A 78 -11.69 -3.82 -12.61
N ASN A 79 -12.56 -3.00 -12.06
CA ASN A 79 -12.97 -1.76 -12.74
C ASN A 79 -11.97 -0.64 -12.48
N TYR A 80 -10.80 -0.68 -13.13
CA TYR A 80 -9.71 0.27 -12.92
C TYR A 80 -10.13 1.73 -13.05
N LYS A 81 -11.08 2.08 -13.94
CA LYS A 81 -11.56 3.46 -14.11
C LYS A 81 -12.24 4.05 -12.88
N HIS A 82 -12.90 3.21 -12.08
CA HIS A 82 -13.52 3.62 -10.83
C HIS A 82 -12.64 3.37 -9.61
N LEU A 83 -11.68 2.47 -9.75
CA LEU A 83 -10.84 2.03 -8.67
C LEU A 83 -9.65 2.96 -8.44
N LEU A 84 -8.94 3.35 -9.52
CA LEU A 84 -7.70 4.13 -9.43
C LEU A 84 -7.92 5.54 -8.89
N VAL A 85 -7.02 5.98 -8.02
CA VAL A 85 -7.04 7.29 -7.33
C VAL A 85 -5.73 8.06 -7.50
N LEU A 86 -4.60 7.36 -7.59
CA LEU A 86 -3.27 7.98 -7.70
C LEU A 86 -2.81 8.08 -9.15
N GLY A 87 -3.35 7.27 -10.03
CA GLY A 87 -2.91 7.18 -11.41
C GLY A 87 -4.03 6.93 -12.40
N CYS A 88 -3.65 6.55 -13.59
CA CYS A 88 -4.50 6.13 -14.70
C CYS A 88 -4.10 4.74 -15.17
N THR A 89 -4.92 4.12 -16.01
CA THR A 89 -4.53 2.86 -16.64
C THR A 89 -3.41 3.08 -17.68
N PRO A 90 -2.62 2.05 -18.03
CA PRO A 90 -1.62 2.17 -19.08
C PRO A 90 -2.19 2.66 -20.42
N GLU A 91 -3.44 2.31 -20.75
CA GLU A 91 -4.15 2.72 -21.96
C GLU A 91 -4.52 4.21 -21.95
N GLU A 92 -4.66 4.81 -20.79
CA GLU A 92 -4.97 6.23 -20.61
C GLU A 92 -3.70 7.08 -20.42
N ALA A 93 -2.56 6.43 -20.24
CA ALA A 93 -1.27 7.10 -20.06
C ALA A 93 -0.80 7.74 -21.38
N PRO A 94 0.05 8.79 -21.32
CA PRO A 94 0.68 9.35 -22.50
C PRO A 94 1.52 8.31 -23.27
N ASP A 95 1.47 8.35 -24.61
CA ASP A 95 2.28 7.46 -25.47
C ASP A 95 3.79 7.73 -25.34
N GLU A 96 4.16 8.97 -25.02
CA GLU A 96 5.55 9.37 -24.86
C GLU A 96 6.02 9.17 -23.42
N GLY A 97 7.13 8.43 -23.25
CA GLY A 97 7.79 8.25 -21.96
C GLY A 97 8.45 9.53 -21.46
N GLU A 98 8.61 9.64 -20.16
CA GLU A 98 9.27 10.76 -19.47
C GLU A 98 10.48 10.26 -18.68
N TYR A 99 11.66 10.84 -18.93
CA TYR A 99 12.85 10.53 -18.15
C TYR A 99 12.79 11.21 -16.78
N VAL A 100 13.11 10.45 -15.73
CA VAL A 100 13.22 10.94 -14.36
C VAL A 100 14.67 10.78 -13.89
N THR A 101 15.32 11.91 -13.56
CA THR A 101 16.68 11.89 -13.01
C THR A 101 16.62 12.02 -11.49
N MET A 102 17.26 11.09 -10.79
CA MET A 102 17.32 11.08 -9.33
C MET A 102 18.75 11.10 -8.84
N THR A 103 18.99 11.84 -7.74
CA THR A 103 20.27 11.83 -7.02
C THR A 103 20.11 11.14 -5.68
N PHE A 104 21.09 10.30 -5.34
CA PHE A 104 21.14 9.62 -4.06
C PHE A 104 22.44 9.96 -3.32
N GLU A 105 22.34 10.11 -2.02
CA GLU A 105 23.51 10.25 -1.11
C GLU A 105 23.42 9.14 -0.05
N LYS A 106 24.40 8.25 -0.02
CA LYS A 106 24.41 7.08 0.90
C LYS A 106 23.14 6.25 0.85
N GLY A 107 22.59 6.03 -0.35
CA GLY A 107 21.37 5.26 -0.58
C GLY A 107 20.06 6.02 -0.33
N VAL A 108 20.11 7.28 0.13
CA VAL A 108 18.92 8.11 0.38
C VAL A 108 18.67 9.04 -0.80
N PRO A 109 17.46 9.11 -1.38
CA PRO A 109 17.16 10.04 -2.47
C PRO A 109 17.16 11.47 -1.97
N THR A 110 17.83 12.38 -2.70
CA THR A 110 18.00 13.79 -2.33
C THR A 110 17.45 14.77 -3.34
N SER A 111 17.23 14.35 -4.59
CA SER A 111 16.65 15.21 -5.62
C SER A 111 15.89 14.42 -6.69
N VAL A 112 14.94 15.10 -7.35
CA VAL A 112 14.27 14.65 -8.56
C VAL A 112 14.40 15.76 -9.61
N ASN A 113 14.82 15.40 -10.82
CA ASN A 113 15.01 16.32 -11.96
C ASN A 113 15.82 17.58 -11.59
N GLY A 114 16.91 17.38 -10.81
CA GLY A 114 17.80 18.45 -10.35
C GLY A 114 17.29 19.28 -9.18
N LYS A 115 16.04 19.09 -8.74
CA LYS A 115 15.47 19.82 -7.61
C LYS A 115 15.67 19.05 -6.30
N LYS A 116 16.45 19.63 -5.37
CA LYS A 116 16.62 19.09 -4.01
C LYS A 116 15.32 19.24 -3.22
N MET A 117 14.93 18.17 -2.51
CA MET A 117 13.72 18.17 -1.68
C MET A 117 13.81 17.11 -0.58
N LYS A 118 12.88 17.16 0.38
CA LYS A 118 12.76 16.13 1.42
C LYS A 118 12.29 14.81 0.81
N VAL A 119 12.64 13.68 1.42
CA VAL A 119 12.22 12.34 0.95
C VAL A 119 10.71 12.24 0.78
N SER A 120 9.93 12.80 1.71
CA SER A 120 8.47 12.81 1.60
C SER A 120 7.95 13.57 0.36
N ASP A 121 8.63 14.65 -0.04
CA ASP A 121 8.26 15.45 -1.21
C ASP A 121 8.74 14.77 -2.50
N ILE A 122 9.88 14.04 -2.43
CA ILE A 122 10.32 13.15 -3.52
C ILE A 122 9.24 12.10 -3.80
N ILE A 123 8.74 11.41 -2.78
CA ILE A 123 7.70 10.40 -2.95
C ILE A 123 6.44 11.01 -3.56
N ARG A 124 5.99 12.19 -3.11
CA ARG A 124 4.83 12.88 -3.68
C ARG A 124 5.02 13.23 -5.15
N GLU A 125 6.21 13.76 -5.50
CA GLU A 125 6.52 14.10 -6.88
C GLU A 125 6.60 12.84 -7.77
N LEU A 126 7.21 11.78 -7.27
CA LEU A 126 7.24 10.49 -7.98
C LEU A 126 5.85 9.86 -8.10
N ASN A 127 4.98 10.02 -7.10
CA ASN A 127 3.58 9.61 -7.21
C ASN A 127 2.86 10.36 -8.33
N ARG A 128 3.10 11.68 -8.46
CA ARG A 128 2.52 12.48 -9.54
C ARG A 128 3.03 12.04 -10.92
N LEU A 129 4.33 11.83 -11.05
CA LEU A 129 4.96 11.38 -12.30
C LEU A 129 4.51 9.96 -12.67
N GLY A 130 4.62 9.02 -11.74
CA GLY A 130 4.24 7.63 -11.98
C GLY A 130 2.75 7.46 -12.23
N GLY A 131 1.91 8.20 -11.50
CA GLY A 131 0.46 8.21 -11.71
C GLY A 131 0.07 8.70 -13.11
N LYS A 132 0.74 9.76 -13.60
CA LYS A 132 0.55 10.26 -14.97
C LYS A 132 0.82 9.19 -16.04
N HIS A 133 1.76 8.29 -15.78
CA HIS A 133 2.22 7.27 -16.74
C HIS A 133 1.69 5.87 -16.43
N GLY A 134 0.67 5.71 -15.60
CA GLY A 134 0.08 4.41 -15.30
C GLY A 134 1.03 3.44 -14.58
N ILE A 135 2.00 3.95 -13.82
CA ILE A 135 3.01 3.15 -13.13
C ILE A 135 2.53 2.70 -11.76
N GLY A 136 2.87 1.46 -11.39
CA GLY A 136 2.75 0.96 -10.01
C GLY A 136 1.38 0.43 -9.65
N ILE A 137 0.63 -0.09 -10.61
CA ILE A 137 -0.64 -0.79 -10.38
C ILE A 137 -0.33 -2.28 -10.24
N ILE A 138 -0.79 -2.89 -9.16
CA ILE A 138 -0.60 -4.33 -8.89
C ILE A 138 -1.94 -4.91 -8.41
N ASP A 139 -2.41 -5.96 -9.09
CA ASP A 139 -3.55 -6.79 -8.69
C ASP A 139 -3.01 -8.12 -8.17
N ILE A 140 -3.22 -8.40 -6.89
CA ILE A 140 -2.69 -9.60 -6.24
C ILE A 140 -3.72 -10.31 -5.37
N VAL A 141 -3.58 -11.63 -5.28
CA VAL A 141 -4.22 -12.43 -4.24
C VAL A 141 -3.17 -12.79 -3.19
N GLU A 142 -3.27 -12.17 -2.03
CA GLU A 142 -2.35 -12.38 -0.92
C GLU A 142 -2.80 -13.52 0.02
N ASN A 143 -1.84 -14.04 0.78
CA ASN A 143 -2.08 -14.95 1.90
C ASN A 143 -2.06 -14.16 3.20
N ARG A 144 -3.21 -14.01 3.85
CA ARG A 144 -3.26 -13.35 5.16
C ARG A 144 -2.60 -14.23 6.23
N VAL A 145 -2.09 -13.62 7.30
CA VAL A 145 -1.41 -14.33 8.40
C VAL A 145 -2.27 -15.46 8.98
N VAL A 146 -3.58 -15.30 8.98
CA VAL A 146 -4.55 -16.30 9.45
C VAL A 146 -4.91 -17.38 8.41
N GLY A 147 -4.24 -17.40 7.25
CA GLY A 147 -4.42 -18.41 6.22
C GLY A 147 -5.53 -18.13 5.19
N MET A 148 -6.24 -17.01 5.31
CA MET A 148 -7.24 -16.59 4.34
C MET A 148 -6.57 -16.01 3.09
N LYS A 149 -7.21 -16.22 1.92
CA LYS A 149 -6.89 -15.49 0.69
C LYS A 149 -7.63 -14.14 0.70
N SER A 150 -6.99 -13.11 0.18
CA SER A 150 -7.60 -11.80 0.00
C SER A 150 -7.05 -11.16 -1.27
N ARG A 151 -7.93 -10.66 -2.13
CA ARG A 151 -7.53 -9.94 -3.33
C ARG A 151 -7.56 -8.45 -3.07
N GLY A 152 -6.53 -7.77 -3.52
CA GLY A 152 -6.46 -6.32 -3.49
C GLY A 152 -5.75 -5.76 -4.70
N VAL A 153 -6.16 -4.57 -5.11
CA VAL A 153 -5.43 -3.76 -6.09
C VAL A 153 -4.71 -2.65 -5.36
N TYR A 154 -3.45 -2.48 -5.69
CA TYR A 154 -2.56 -1.51 -5.04
C TYR A 154 -2.04 -0.52 -6.07
N GLU A 155 -2.01 0.76 -5.69
CA GLU A 155 -1.34 1.80 -6.45
C GLU A 155 -0.11 2.29 -5.67
N THR A 156 1.08 2.12 -6.24
CA THR A 156 2.35 2.52 -5.64
C THR A 156 3.24 3.21 -6.69
N PRO A 157 2.76 4.27 -7.33
CA PRO A 157 3.46 4.84 -8.49
C PRO A 157 4.84 5.38 -8.15
N GLY A 158 4.96 6.21 -7.13
CA GLY A 158 6.24 6.78 -6.71
C GLY A 158 7.16 5.76 -6.06
N GLY A 159 6.60 4.85 -5.28
CA GLY A 159 7.35 3.76 -4.66
C GLY A 159 7.97 2.83 -5.70
N THR A 160 7.25 2.52 -6.77
CA THR A 160 7.74 1.70 -7.88
C THR A 160 8.93 2.38 -8.59
N ILE A 161 8.81 3.66 -8.92
CA ILE A 161 9.91 4.41 -9.55
C ILE A 161 11.13 4.47 -8.62
N LEU A 162 10.92 4.78 -7.34
CA LEU A 162 11.99 4.89 -6.37
C LEU A 162 12.70 3.55 -6.14
N TYR A 163 11.92 2.47 -6.04
CA TYR A 163 12.45 1.13 -5.84
C TYR A 163 13.31 0.69 -7.04
N GLU A 164 12.81 0.89 -8.26
CA GLU A 164 13.54 0.59 -9.50
C GLU A 164 14.85 1.38 -9.57
N ALA A 165 14.79 2.70 -9.36
CA ALA A 165 15.99 3.55 -9.38
C ALA A 165 17.03 3.15 -8.32
N HIS A 166 16.58 2.76 -7.14
CA HIS A 166 17.47 2.30 -6.07
C HIS A 166 18.08 0.93 -6.40
N GLN A 167 17.29 0.02 -6.98
CA GLN A 167 17.78 -1.29 -7.41
C GLN A 167 18.86 -1.17 -8.48
N GLN A 168 18.70 -0.28 -9.46
CA GLN A 168 19.71 -0.02 -10.49
C GLN A 168 21.05 0.47 -9.90
N LEU A 169 20.99 1.29 -8.84
CA LEU A 169 22.20 1.68 -8.11
C LEU A 169 22.85 0.50 -7.36
N GLU A 170 22.07 -0.35 -6.76
CA GLU A 170 22.58 -1.53 -6.07
C GLU A 170 23.25 -2.51 -7.03
N GLU A 171 22.68 -2.72 -8.21
CA GLU A 171 23.29 -3.54 -9.27
C GLU A 171 24.65 -3.00 -9.71
N LEU A 172 24.84 -1.69 -9.67
CA LEU A 172 26.09 -1.04 -10.01
C LEU A 172 27.16 -1.16 -8.91
N VAL A 173 26.77 -1.15 -7.63
CA VAL A 173 27.70 -1.02 -6.50
C VAL A 173 27.89 -2.29 -5.68
N LEU A 174 26.95 -3.22 -5.70
CA LEU A 174 27.01 -4.46 -4.94
C LEU A 174 27.64 -5.59 -5.78
N ASP A 175 28.49 -6.41 -5.15
CA ASP A 175 28.98 -7.63 -5.76
C ASP A 175 27.88 -8.71 -5.77
N ARG A 176 28.11 -9.76 -6.60
CA ARG A 176 27.16 -10.85 -6.81
C ARG A 176 26.73 -11.56 -5.51
N TYR A 177 27.64 -11.79 -4.60
CA TYR A 177 27.35 -12.53 -3.35
C TYR A 177 26.55 -11.66 -2.38
N THR A 178 26.94 -10.40 -2.23
CA THR A 178 26.22 -9.42 -1.41
C THR A 178 24.79 -9.23 -1.92
N THR A 179 24.59 -9.11 -3.24
CA THR A 179 23.26 -9.00 -3.84
C THR A 179 22.40 -10.23 -3.53
N ALA A 180 22.93 -11.43 -3.70
CA ALA A 180 22.19 -12.67 -3.44
C ALA A 180 21.79 -12.78 -1.96
N GLU A 181 22.69 -12.47 -1.04
CA GLU A 181 22.39 -12.52 0.40
C GLU A 181 21.40 -11.43 0.82
N LYS A 182 21.54 -10.21 0.27
CA LYS A 182 20.56 -9.13 0.48
C LYS A 182 19.14 -9.55 0.12
N ILE A 183 18.95 -10.21 -1.03
CA ILE A 183 17.63 -10.69 -1.47
C ILE A 183 17.06 -11.71 -0.48
N ASN A 184 17.88 -12.67 -0.02
CA ASN A 184 17.46 -13.67 0.96
C ASN A 184 17.03 -13.04 2.28
N VAL A 185 17.83 -12.11 2.81
CA VAL A 185 17.51 -11.39 4.06
C VAL A 185 16.30 -10.48 3.89
N ALA A 186 16.17 -9.78 2.75
CA ALA A 186 15.04 -8.92 2.46
C ALA A 186 13.70 -9.70 2.43
N ASN A 187 13.70 -10.90 1.83
CA ASN A 187 12.52 -11.76 1.81
C ASN A 187 12.13 -12.21 3.24
N LYS A 188 13.08 -12.59 4.07
CA LYS A 188 12.81 -12.92 5.48
C LYS A 188 12.33 -11.70 6.27
N PHE A 189 12.94 -10.54 6.05
CA PHE A 189 12.52 -9.31 6.70
C PHE A 189 11.10 -8.91 6.31
N ALA A 190 10.75 -9.03 5.03
CA ALA A 190 9.38 -8.79 4.55
C ALA A 190 8.35 -9.67 5.28
N GLN A 191 8.65 -10.95 5.50
CA GLN A 191 7.78 -11.84 6.25
C GLN A 191 7.57 -11.38 7.70
N VAL A 192 8.64 -11.06 8.42
CA VAL A 192 8.51 -10.62 9.81
C VAL A 192 7.83 -9.27 9.95
N VAL A 193 8.03 -8.35 8.98
CA VAL A 193 7.29 -7.08 8.92
C VAL A 193 5.80 -7.34 8.71
N TYR A 194 5.45 -8.20 7.73
CA TYR A 194 4.06 -8.56 7.44
C TYR A 194 3.35 -9.18 8.65
N GLU A 195 4.07 -9.97 9.44
CA GLU A 195 3.56 -10.64 10.63
C GLU A 195 3.60 -9.77 11.91
N GLY A 196 4.15 -8.55 11.86
CA GLY A 196 4.31 -7.68 13.03
C GLY A 196 5.38 -8.14 14.03
N LYS A 197 6.39 -8.85 13.57
CA LYS A 197 7.46 -9.45 14.39
C LYS A 197 8.84 -8.82 14.14
N TRP A 198 8.89 -7.71 13.47
CA TRP A 198 10.14 -6.99 13.10
C TRP A 198 10.78 -6.28 14.29
#